data_a43180b0f2e63467c04244f47c6b3233
#
_entry.id   a43180b0f2e63467c04244f47c6b3233
#
_cell.length_a   1.000
_cell.length_b   1.000
_cell.length_c   1.000
_cell.angle_alpha   90.00
_cell.angle_beta   90.00
_cell.angle_gamma   90.00
#
_symmetry.space_group_name_H-M   'P 1'
#
loop_
_entity.id
_entity.type
_entity.pdbx_description
1 polymer ?
#
loop_
_entity_poly.entity_id
_entity_poly.type
_entity_poly.pdbx_seq_one_letter_code
_entity_poly.pdbx_strand_id
1 'polypeptide(L)'
;MKLRVALAQINPTVGDLAGNAGLIAEAVKAAQEASANLIVFPEMIVTGYPVEDLALRPSFQAASIRAVQEIAASITGDIVAVVGYLGRSSKETGPQNSVAIIHDGKIRATYVKRHLPNYGVFDEFRNFVAGDQSLVVRIHGVDVAVAICEDIWHSLDSIASRTPGLLVVPNGSPFERNKDDVRLALVQKRAKEISAPVAYVNMTGGQDDLVFDGDSIVVGKDGTVLARTAQFDDQLIVVDIECAEGSSRPDVVISEEPTSHALPTNSKIATPLSDEAEMWHALVMGLRDYVGKNGFRSVVLGLSGGIDSALVAAIAIDALGAKRVNGVAMPSKY
;
A
#
# COMPACT_ATOMS: atom_id res chain seq x y z
N MET A 1 -19.39 -16.50 3.62
CA MET A 1 -18.24 -16.86 4.51
C MET A 1 -17.62 -15.59 5.05
N LYS A 2 -16.95 -15.66 6.21
CA LYS A 2 -16.17 -14.51 6.74
C LYS A 2 -14.70 -14.75 6.55
N LEU A 3 -13.99 -13.73 6.07
CA LEU A 3 -12.54 -13.71 6.04
C LEU A 3 -12.06 -12.50 6.86
N ARG A 4 -11.16 -12.73 7.83
CA ARG A 4 -10.55 -11.67 8.62
C ARG A 4 -9.33 -11.13 7.90
N VAL A 5 -9.41 -9.89 7.46
CA VAL A 5 -8.38 -9.24 6.64
C VAL A 5 -7.73 -8.10 7.41
N ALA A 6 -6.40 -8.11 7.46
CA ALA A 6 -5.59 -7.02 7.96
C ALA A 6 -5.11 -6.14 6.79
N LEU A 7 -5.29 -4.85 6.89
CA LEU A 7 -4.78 -3.84 5.95
C LEU A 7 -3.61 -3.13 6.62
N ALA A 8 -2.41 -3.28 6.06
CA ALA A 8 -1.18 -2.69 6.59
C ALA A 8 -0.87 -1.37 5.84
N GLN A 9 -1.42 -0.27 6.32
CA GLN A 9 -1.09 1.07 5.84
C GLN A 9 0.18 1.53 6.54
N ILE A 10 1.32 1.42 5.89
CA ILE A 10 2.64 1.67 6.47
C ILE A 10 3.53 2.49 5.53
N ASN A 11 4.59 3.08 6.09
CA ASN A 11 5.49 4.03 5.44
C ASN A 11 6.85 3.38 5.14
N PRO A 12 7.05 2.76 3.96
CA PRO A 12 8.34 2.20 3.58
C PRO A 12 9.35 3.29 3.19
N THR A 13 10.63 2.93 3.23
CA THR A 13 11.70 3.77 2.69
C THR A 13 12.26 3.13 1.43
N VAL A 14 12.34 3.89 0.34
CA VAL A 14 12.89 3.39 -0.93
C VAL A 14 14.35 2.99 -0.75
N GLY A 15 14.66 1.74 -1.16
CA GLY A 15 15.99 1.16 -1.08
C GLY A 15 16.36 0.52 0.27
N ASP A 16 15.61 0.76 1.34
CA ASP A 16 15.84 0.15 2.65
C ASP A 16 15.15 -1.21 2.79
N LEU A 17 15.69 -2.22 2.11
CA LEU A 17 15.11 -3.57 2.12
C LEU A 17 15.03 -4.16 3.54
N ALA A 18 16.01 -3.88 4.39
CA ALA A 18 16.05 -4.42 5.74
C ALA A 18 15.04 -3.74 6.68
N GLY A 19 14.96 -2.40 6.63
CA GLY A 19 13.97 -1.64 7.40
C GLY A 19 12.55 -2.00 6.99
N ASN A 20 12.27 -2.07 5.68
CA ASN A 20 10.97 -2.45 5.16
C ASN A 20 10.59 -3.89 5.54
N ALA A 21 11.55 -4.83 5.54
CA ALA A 21 11.32 -6.19 6.04
C ALA A 21 10.95 -6.20 7.53
N GLY A 22 11.56 -5.32 8.33
CA GLY A 22 11.20 -5.12 9.73
C GLY A 22 9.75 -4.65 9.91
N LEU A 23 9.32 -3.63 9.13
CA LEU A 23 7.94 -3.16 9.13
C LEU A 23 6.95 -4.26 8.76
N ILE A 24 7.28 -5.07 7.75
CA ILE A 24 6.45 -6.22 7.34
C ILE A 24 6.33 -7.23 8.49
N ALA A 25 7.45 -7.57 9.13
CA ALA A 25 7.46 -8.55 10.22
C ALA A 25 6.62 -8.09 11.42
N GLU A 26 6.71 -6.81 11.81
CA GLU A 26 5.90 -6.21 12.87
C GLU A 26 4.40 -6.26 12.54
N ALA A 27 4.02 -5.86 11.31
CA ALA A 27 2.65 -5.88 10.87
C ALA A 27 2.07 -7.31 10.80
N VAL A 28 2.85 -8.29 10.30
CA VAL A 28 2.43 -9.70 10.29
C VAL A 28 2.19 -10.21 11.70
N LYS A 29 3.10 -9.92 12.62
CA LYS A 29 2.94 -10.31 14.04
C LYS A 29 1.65 -9.73 14.63
N ALA A 30 1.40 -8.45 14.45
CA ALA A 30 0.18 -7.80 14.94
C ALA A 30 -1.09 -8.38 14.30
N ALA A 31 -1.05 -8.71 13.00
CA ALA A 31 -2.16 -9.37 12.30
C ALA A 31 -2.41 -10.79 12.83
N GLN A 32 -1.36 -11.56 13.14
CA GLN A 32 -1.46 -12.88 13.76
C GLN A 32 -2.08 -12.80 15.17
N GLU A 33 -1.65 -11.84 15.98
CA GLU A 33 -2.22 -11.58 17.31
C GLU A 33 -3.72 -11.24 17.23
N ALA A 34 -4.15 -10.56 16.15
CA ALA A 34 -5.55 -10.28 15.84
C ALA A 34 -6.29 -11.46 15.16
N SER A 35 -5.62 -12.60 14.97
CA SER A 35 -6.14 -13.78 14.28
C SER A 35 -6.60 -13.48 12.84
N ALA A 36 -5.87 -12.63 12.12
CA ALA A 36 -6.15 -12.37 10.72
C ALA A 36 -5.83 -13.60 9.85
N ASN A 37 -6.70 -13.87 8.88
CA ASN A 37 -6.47 -14.92 7.89
C ASN A 37 -5.60 -14.43 6.73
N LEU A 38 -5.75 -13.15 6.41
CA LEU A 38 -5.07 -12.49 5.32
C LEU A 38 -4.53 -11.14 5.78
N ILE A 39 -3.27 -10.83 5.45
CA ILE A 39 -2.72 -9.48 5.56
C ILE A 39 -2.33 -8.97 4.17
N VAL A 40 -2.71 -7.75 3.87
CA VAL A 40 -2.41 -7.09 2.59
C VAL A 40 -1.52 -5.89 2.86
N PHE A 41 -0.38 -5.86 2.17
CA PHE A 41 0.59 -4.76 2.19
C PHE A 41 0.43 -3.87 0.96
N PRO A 42 0.97 -2.63 1.00
CA PRO A 42 1.03 -1.75 -0.16
C PRO A 42 1.85 -2.32 -1.32
N GLU A 43 1.68 -1.72 -2.49
CA GLU A 43 2.48 -1.93 -3.68
C GLU A 43 3.98 -1.75 -3.37
N MET A 44 4.82 -2.67 -3.85
CA MET A 44 6.29 -2.64 -3.73
C MET A 44 6.82 -2.37 -2.31
N ILE A 45 6.12 -2.83 -1.28
CA ILE A 45 6.47 -2.56 0.12
C ILE A 45 7.89 -3.00 0.49
N VAL A 46 8.42 -4.05 -0.14
CA VAL A 46 9.79 -4.56 0.11
C VAL A 46 10.85 -3.54 -0.30
N THR A 47 10.66 -2.88 -1.42
CA THR A 47 11.63 -1.92 -1.98
C THR A 47 11.31 -0.46 -1.65
N GLY A 48 10.08 -0.18 -1.18
CA GLY A 48 9.48 1.14 -1.24
C GLY A 48 9.07 1.51 -2.68
N TYR A 49 8.29 2.58 -2.85
CA TYR A 49 7.78 3.07 -4.13
C TYR A 49 7.78 4.61 -4.14
N PRO A 50 8.12 5.25 -5.28
CA PRO A 50 8.63 4.66 -6.53
C PRO A 50 10.13 4.33 -6.46
N VAL A 51 10.54 3.26 -7.12
CA VAL A 51 11.95 2.81 -7.14
C VAL A 51 12.78 3.42 -8.25
N GLU A 52 12.15 4.11 -9.18
CA GLU A 52 12.78 4.82 -10.29
C GLU A 52 13.85 3.96 -11.02
N ASP A 53 15.03 4.53 -11.28
CA ASP A 53 16.14 3.86 -11.96
C ASP A 53 16.75 2.68 -11.16
N LEU A 54 16.48 2.57 -9.87
CA LEU A 54 16.87 1.40 -9.08
C LEU A 54 16.25 0.12 -9.64
N ALA A 55 15.04 0.21 -10.20
CA ALA A 55 14.38 -0.92 -10.84
C ALA A 55 15.23 -1.55 -11.95
N LEU A 56 16.01 -0.77 -12.67
CA LEU A 56 16.83 -1.21 -13.80
C LEU A 56 18.15 -1.86 -13.37
N ARG A 57 18.52 -1.79 -12.08
CA ARG A 57 19.77 -2.35 -11.55
C ARG A 57 19.63 -3.84 -11.24
N PRO A 58 20.33 -4.75 -11.95
CA PRO A 58 20.19 -6.20 -11.72
C PRO A 58 20.52 -6.63 -10.29
N SER A 59 21.46 -5.94 -9.63
CA SER A 59 21.81 -6.21 -8.22
C SER A 59 20.68 -5.87 -7.27
N PHE A 60 19.95 -4.78 -7.51
CA PHE A 60 18.81 -4.37 -6.71
C PHE A 60 17.60 -5.29 -6.92
N GLN A 61 17.32 -5.69 -8.17
CA GLN A 61 16.32 -6.71 -8.47
C GLN A 61 16.61 -8.03 -7.72
N ALA A 62 17.86 -8.50 -7.80
CA ALA A 62 18.27 -9.71 -7.10
C ALA A 62 18.18 -9.57 -5.58
N ALA A 63 18.49 -8.40 -5.03
CA ALA A 63 18.35 -8.12 -3.61
C ALA A 63 16.87 -8.12 -3.16
N SER A 64 15.97 -7.50 -3.93
CA SER A 64 14.53 -7.54 -3.66
C SER A 64 13.97 -8.97 -3.68
N ILE A 65 14.37 -9.77 -4.68
CA ILE A 65 13.94 -11.18 -4.77
C ILE A 65 14.43 -11.98 -3.55
N ARG A 66 15.67 -11.79 -3.11
CA ARG A 66 16.15 -12.44 -1.88
C ARG A 66 15.38 -11.96 -0.65
N ALA A 67 15.16 -10.65 -0.52
CA ALA A 67 14.42 -10.10 0.60
C ALA A 67 13.01 -10.67 0.71
N VAL A 68 12.25 -10.77 -0.40
CA VAL A 68 10.90 -11.37 -0.35
C VAL A 68 10.94 -12.86 -0.03
N GLN A 69 11.99 -13.59 -0.42
CA GLN A 69 12.18 -15.00 -0.05
C GLN A 69 12.47 -15.16 1.45
N GLU A 70 13.32 -14.29 2.02
CA GLU A 70 13.61 -14.24 3.45
C GLU A 70 12.37 -13.86 4.28
N ILE A 71 11.61 -12.85 3.83
CA ILE A 71 10.33 -12.48 4.41
C ILE A 71 9.37 -13.67 4.35
N ALA A 72 9.26 -14.35 3.21
CA ALA A 72 8.40 -15.52 3.08
C ALA A 72 8.77 -16.61 4.09
N ALA A 73 10.04 -16.92 4.24
CA ALA A 73 10.52 -17.93 5.18
C ALA A 73 10.23 -17.58 6.66
N SER A 74 10.08 -16.28 6.98
CA SER A 74 9.76 -15.82 8.34
C SER A 74 8.26 -15.85 8.67
N ILE A 75 7.38 -15.88 7.67
CA ILE A 75 5.92 -15.89 7.85
C ILE A 75 5.44 -17.35 7.97
N THR A 76 5.16 -17.78 9.18
CA THR A 76 4.70 -19.14 9.49
C THR A 76 3.29 -19.14 10.05
N GLY A 77 2.65 -20.32 10.05
CA GLY A 77 1.27 -20.50 10.52
C GLY A 77 0.22 -20.23 9.43
N ASP A 78 -1.01 -20.04 9.84
CA ASP A 78 -2.19 -20.07 8.96
C ASP A 78 -2.46 -18.73 8.23
N ILE A 79 -1.74 -17.67 8.56
CA ILE A 79 -1.90 -16.37 7.91
C ILE A 79 -1.37 -16.40 6.48
N VAL A 80 -2.12 -15.80 5.56
CA VAL A 80 -1.67 -15.53 4.19
C VAL A 80 -1.25 -14.07 4.08
N ALA A 81 -0.07 -13.79 3.50
CA ALA A 81 0.39 -12.42 3.27
C ALA A 81 0.50 -12.10 1.78
N VAL A 82 0.00 -10.92 1.41
CA VAL A 82 0.08 -10.32 0.06
C VAL A 82 1.12 -9.22 0.12
N VAL A 83 2.32 -9.48 -0.42
CA VAL A 83 3.52 -8.63 -0.25
C VAL A 83 4.02 -8.12 -1.59
N GLY A 84 4.01 -6.79 -1.79
CA GLY A 84 4.52 -6.13 -3.00
C GLY A 84 6.07 -6.11 -3.04
N TYR A 85 6.66 -6.43 -4.18
CA TYR A 85 8.11 -6.46 -4.34
C TYR A 85 8.55 -6.21 -5.79
N LEU A 86 9.82 -5.86 -5.99
CA LEU A 86 10.44 -5.77 -7.30
C LEU A 86 10.84 -7.16 -7.77
N GLY A 87 10.07 -7.72 -8.70
CA GLY A 87 10.33 -8.99 -9.35
C GLY A 87 11.16 -8.85 -10.63
N ARG A 88 11.31 -9.97 -11.34
CA ARG A 88 11.97 -10.03 -12.65
C ARG A 88 11.25 -11.00 -13.55
N SER A 89 11.03 -10.61 -14.80
CA SER A 89 10.49 -11.51 -15.82
C SER A 89 11.43 -12.66 -16.13
N SER A 90 10.87 -13.86 -16.24
CA SER A 90 11.57 -15.04 -16.73
C SER A 90 11.51 -15.16 -18.26
N LYS A 91 10.56 -14.49 -18.89
CA LYS A 91 10.34 -14.52 -20.36
C LYS A 91 11.03 -13.37 -21.07
N GLU A 92 10.99 -12.18 -20.48
CA GLU A 92 11.56 -10.95 -21.00
C GLU A 92 12.63 -10.44 -20.04
N THR A 93 13.66 -9.79 -20.57
CA THR A 93 14.74 -9.26 -19.73
C THR A 93 14.30 -7.92 -19.14
N GLY A 94 13.68 -7.93 -17.95
CA GLY A 94 13.27 -6.70 -17.30
C GLY A 94 12.65 -6.89 -15.91
N PRO A 95 12.62 -5.82 -15.11
CA PRO A 95 11.98 -5.82 -13.79
C PRO A 95 10.47 -5.88 -13.92
N GLN A 96 9.81 -6.35 -12.86
CA GLN A 96 8.36 -6.44 -12.77
C GLN A 96 7.89 -5.90 -11.43
N ASN A 97 6.85 -5.09 -11.45
CA ASN A 97 6.08 -4.73 -10.26
C ASN A 97 5.20 -5.93 -9.91
N SER A 98 5.51 -6.58 -8.80
CA SER A 98 4.96 -7.90 -8.47
C SER A 98 4.44 -7.97 -7.04
N VAL A 99 3.54 -8.91 -6.82
CA VAL A 99 3.03 -9.30 -5.50
C VAL A 99 3.29 -10.78 -5.28
N ALA A 100 3.87 -11.11 -4.13
CA ALA A 100 4.01 -12.48 -3.64
C ALA A 100 2.84 -12.83 -2.72
N ILE A 101 2.21 -13.98 -2.95
CA ILE A 101 1.26 -14.60 -2.04
C ILE A 101 2.04 -15.59 -1.19
N ILE A 102 2.16 -15.29 0.09
CA ILE A 102 2.99 -16.02 1.03
C ILE A 102 2.12 -16.78 2.03
N HIS A 103 2.43 -18.02 2.27
CA HIS A 103 1.78 -18.83 3.29
C HIS A 103 2.73 -19.91 3.78
N ASP A 104 2.81 -20.05 5.10
CA ASP A 104 3.59 -21.06 5.82
C ASP A 104 5.02 -21.24 5.27
N GLY A 105 5.80 -20.16 5.34
CA GLY A 105 7.21 -20.12 4.96
C GLY A 105 7.49 -20.13 3.46
N LYS A 106 6.48 -20.04 2.58
CA LYS A 106 6.65 -20.22 1.13
C LYS A 106 5.87 -19.19 0.32
N ILE A 107 6.45 -18.77 -0.80
CA ILE A 107 5.72 -18.07 -1.86
C ILE A 107 4.89 -19.11 -2.62
N ARG A 108 3.57 -18.98 -2.53
CA ARG A 108 2.59 -19.90 -3.12
C ARG A 108 2.20 -19.50 -4.55
N ALA A 109 2.17 -18.19 -4.81
CA ALA A 109 1.88 -17.62 -6.11
C ALA A 109 2.52 -16.24 -6.25
N THR A 110 2.63 -15.76 -7.47
CA THR A 110 3.07 -14.40 -7.80
C THR A 110 2.11 -13.79 -8.81
N TYR A 111 1.71 -12.54 -8.57
CA TYR A 111 0.98 -11.71 -9.51
C TYR A 111 1.88 -10.59 -10.00
N VAL A 112 1.79 -10.25 -11.29
CA VAL A 112 2.53 -9.15 -11.91
C VAL A 112 1.55 -8.10 -12.40
N LYS A 113 1.81 -6.84 -12.07
CA LYS A 113 1.01 -5.68 -12.49
C LYS A 113 0.84 -5.66 -14.01
N ARG A 114 -0.40 -5.52 -14.47
CA ARG A 114 -0.76 -5.63 -15.89
C ARG A 114 -0.79 -4.28 -16.60
N HIS A 115 -1.20 -3.24 -15.87
CA HIS A 115 -1.31 -1.89 -16.42
C HIS A 115 -0.26 -0.99 -15.75
N LEU A 116 0.64 -0.48 -16.55
CA LEU A 116 1.76 0.34 -16.13
C LEU A 116 1.45 1.81 -16.44
N PRO A 117 1.20 2.66 -15.42
CA PRO A 117 0.89 4.07 -15.66
C PRO A 117 2.11 4.81 -16.24
N ASN A 118 1.84 5.71 -17.19
CA ASN A 118 2.85 6.55 -17.84
C ASN A 118 2.30 7.96 -18.06
N TYR A 119 1.80 8.56 -16.98
CA TYR A 119 1.22 9.91 -16.95
C TYR A 119 1.47 10.57 -15.61
N GLY A 120 1.42 11.90 -15.55
CA GLY A 120 1.64 12.66 -14.33
C GLY A 120 3.03 12.37 -13.75
N VAL A 121 3.04 11.81 -12.54
CA VAL A 121 4.27 11.45 -11.80
C VAL A 121 4.73 10.02 -12.08
N PHE A 122 4.01 9.26 -12.88
CA PHE A 122 4.31 7.86 -13.15
C PHE A 122 5.10 7.67 -14.45
N ASP A 123 6.14 6.84 -14.39
CA ASP A 123 6.96 6.42 -15.52
C ASP A 123 7.24 4.90 -15.47
N GLU A 124 6.18 4.13 -15.17
CA GLU A 124 6.33 2.69 -15.01
C GLU A 124 6.53 1.94 -16.32
N PHE A 125 5.96 2.45 -17.41
CA PHE A 125 6.11 1.83 -18.72
C PHE A 125 7.57 1.73 -19.18
N ARG A 126 8.41 2.69 -18.80
CA ARG A 126 9.84 2.67 -19.08
C ARG A 126 10.61 1.70 -18.19
N ASN A 127 10.13 1.50 -16.96
CA ASN A 127 10.87 0.82 -15.91
C ASN A 127 10.49 -0.66 -15.76
N PHE A 128 9.26 -1.07 -16.14
CA PHE A 128 8.76 -2.41 -15.85
C PHE A 128 8.25 -3.15 -17.09
N VAL A 129 8.28 -4.48 -17.00
CA VAL A 129 7.60 -5.39 -17.93
C VAL A 129 6.23 -5.74 -17.36
N ALA A 130 5.17 -5.50 -18.13
CA ALA A 130 3.80 -5.78 -17.73
C ALA A 130 3.52 -7.29 -17.60
N GLY A 131 2.62 -7.65 -16.68
CA GLY A 131 2.04 -8.97 -16.59
C GLY A 131 0.94 -9.20 -17.64
N ASP A 132 0.57 -10.44 -17.86
CA ASP A 132 -0.45 -10.86 -18.83
C ASP A 132 -1.55 -11.75 -18.23
N GLN A 133 -1.40 -12.17 -16.96
CA GLN A 133 -2.31 -13.10 -16.30
C GLN A 133 -3.04 -12.46 -15.12
N SER A 134 -4.31 -12.85 -14.91
CA SER A 134 -5.01 -12.63 -13.64
C SER A 134 -4.63 -13.74 -12.65
N LEU A 135 -4.75 -13.45 -11.36
CA LEU A 135 -4.50 -14.43 -10.30
C LEU A 135 -5.70 -14.51 -9.36
N VAL A 136 -6.15 -15.73 -9.09
CA VAL A 136 -7.14 -16.05 -8.06
C VAL A 136 -6.60 -17.16 -7.17
N VAL A 137 -6.57 -16.90 -5.86
CA VAL A 137 -6.06 -17.83 -4.84
C VAL A 137 -7.17 -18.18 -3.88
N ARG A 138 -7.40 -19.46 -3.60
CA ARG A 138 -8.38 -19.89 -2.58
C ARG A 138 -7.78 -19.86 -1.20
N ILE A 139 -8.39 -19.08 -0.31
CA ILE A 139 -7.99 -18.89 1.08
C ILE A 139 -9.21 -19.13 1.96
N HIS A 140 -9.18 -20.14 2.80
CA HIS A 140 -10.29 -20.54 3.67
C HIS A 140 -11.64 -20.64 2.96
N GLY A 141 -11.61 -21.28 1.76
CA GLY A 141 -12.80 -21.45 0.95
C GLY A 141 -13.25 -20.20 0.18
N VAL A 142 -12.55 -19.07 0.27
CA VAL A 142 -12.86 -17.84 -0.45
C VAL A 142 -11.89 -17.67 -1.63
N ASP A 143 -12.42 -17.40 -2.81
CA ASP A 143 -11.61 -17.07 -4.01
C ASP A 143 -11.18 -15.59 -3.93
N VAL A 144 -9.92 -15.36 -3.65
CA VAL A 144 -9.31 -14.02 -3.53
C VAL A 144 -8.59 -13.68 -4.82
N ALA A 145 -9.08 -12.65 -5.52
CA ALA A 145 -8.43 -12.08 -6.68
C ALA A 145 -7.43 -10.99 -6.26
N VAL A 146 -6.41 -10.78 -7.09
CA VAL A 146 -5.36 -9.77 -6.87
C VAL A 146 -5.30 -8.82 -8.06
N ALA A 147 -5.19 -7.53 -7.77
CA ALA A 147 -4.85 -6.47 -8.73
C ALA A 147 -3.87 -5.51 -8.06
N ILE A 148 -3.04 -4.80 -8.81
CA ILE A 148 -2.10 -3.81 -8.29
C ILE A 148 -2.46 -2.44 -8.84
N CYS A 149 -2.79 -1.51 -7.93
CA CYS A 149 -2.92 -0.07 -8.15
C CYS A 149 -3.65 0.29 -9.47
N GLU A 150 -2.90 0.62 -10.54
CA GLU A 150 -3.42 1.01 -11.86
C GLU A 150 -4.36 -0.02 -12.48
N ASP A 151 -4.22 -1.30 -12.13
CA ASP A 151 -5.07 -2.35 -12.70
C ASP A 151 -6.56 -2.10 -12.49
N ILE A 152 -6.94 -1.48 -11.37
CA ILE A 152 -8.37 -1.21 -11.10
C ILE A 152 -8.92 0.01 -11.84
N TRP A 153 -8.09 0.83 -12.49
CA TRP A 153 -8.54 1.92 -13.34
C TRP A 153 -9.00 1.43 -14.72
N HIS A 154 -8.60 0.20 -15.09
CA HIS A 154 -8.95 -0.47 -16.32
C HIS A 154 -10.07 -1.49 -16.12
N SER A 155 -10.51 -2.16 -17.20
CA SER A 155 -11.53 -3.23 -17.10
C SER A 155 -11.04 -4.39 -16.24
N LEU A 156 -11.93 -4.86 -15.35
CA LEU A 156 -11.72 -6.04 -14.53
C LEU A 156 -12.42 -7.31 -15.08
N ASP A 157 -12.77 -7.35 -16.37
CA ASP A 157 -13.53 -8.46 -16.98
C ASP A 157 -12.87 -9.83 -16.75
N SER A 158 -11.52 -9.88 -16.81
CA SER A 158 -10.76 -11.11 -16.55
C SER A 158 -10.84 -11.58 -15.09
N ILE A 159 -11.10 -10.68 -14.16
CA ILE A 159 -11.32 -10.96 -12.73
C ILE A 159 -12.81 -11.28 -12.50
N ALA A 160 -13.70 -10.45 -13.04
CA ALA A 160 -15.15 -10.61 -12.89
C ALA A 160 -15.64 -11.96 -13.40
N SER A 161 -15.11 -12.43 -14.54
CA SER A 161 -15.44 -13.76 -15.10
C SER A 161 -15.04 -14.94 -14.20
N ARG A 162 -14.13 -14.69 -13.22
CA ARG A 162 -13.70 -15.66 -12.22
C ARG A 162 -14.56 -15.65 -10.95
N THR A 163 -15.59 -14.79 -10.87
CA THR A 163 -16.51 -14.65 -9.73
C THR A 163 -15.81 -14.68 -8.36
N PRO A 164 -14.85 -13.76 -8.09
CA PRO A 164 -14.11 -13.78 -6.84
C PRO A 164 -15.02 -13.48 -5.64
N GLY A 165 -14.66 -14.02 -4.49
CA GLY A 165 -15.30 -13.69 -3.21
C GLY A 165 -14.73 -12.43 -2.57
N LEU A 166 -13.51 -12.03 -2.96
CA LEU A 166 -12.79 -10.82 -2.51
C LEU A 166 -11.79 -10.37 -3.57
N LEU A 167 -11.64 -9.07 -3.76
CA LEU A 167 -10.52 -8.47 -4.49
C LEU A 167 -9.61 -7.73 -3.51
N VAL A 168 -8.31 -8.00 -3.54
CA VAL A 168 -7.29 -7.25 -2.80
C VAL A 168 -6.47 -6.42 -3.76
N VAL A 169 -6.20 -5.16 -3.38
CA VAL A 169 -5.55 -4.17 -4.24
C VAL A 169 -4.43 -3.46 -3.46
N PRO A 170 -3.19 -3.98 -3.47
CA PRO A 170 -2.00 -3.24 -3.08
C PRO A 170 -1.79 -1.97 -3.92
N ASN A 171 -1.52 -0.84 -3.26
CA ASN A 171 -1.35 0.45 -3.94
C ASN A 171 -0.15 1.24 -3.44
N GLY A 172 0.42 2.03 -4.35
CA GLY A 172 1.31 3.14 -4.13
C GLY A 172 0.73 4.39 -4.82
N SER A 173 -0.48 4.79 -4.43
CA SER A 173 -1.19 5.92 -5.04
C SER A 173 -0.83 7.21 -4.29
N PRO A 174 -0.10 8.15 -4.93
CA PRO A 174 0.32 9.38 -4.27
C PRO A 174 -0.86 10.31 -4.02
N PHE A 175 -0.70 11.15 -3.02
CA PHE A 175 -1.63 12.22 -2.69
C PHE A 175 -1.73 13.24 -3.83
N GLU A 176 -2.94 13.55 -4.18
CA GLU A 176 -3.33 14.70 -4.99
C GLU A 176 -4.60 15.29 -4.36
N ARG A 177 -4.77 16.60 -4.43
CA ARG A 177 -5.97 17.25 -3.89
C ARG A 177 -7.25 16.63 -4.47
N ASN A 178 -8.21 16.28 -3.63
CA ASN A 178 -9.50 15.63 -3.95
C ASN A 178 -9.36 14.22 -4.56
N LYS A 179 -8.22 13.57 -4.46
CA LYS A 179 -8.03 12.23 -5.04
C LYS A 179 -8.67 11.13 -4.20
N ASP A 180 -8.85 11.35 -2.91
CA ASP A 180 -9.53 10.42 -1.99
C ASP A 180 -10.97 10.15 -2.42
N ASP A 181 -11.73 11.17 -2.82
CA ASP A 181 -13.08 11.04 -3.37
C ASP A 181 -13.09 10.23 -4.66
N VAL A 182 -12.11 10.46 -5.54
CA VAL A 182 -11.97 9.72 -6.80
C VAL A 182 -11.63 8.26 -6.55
N ARG A 183 -10.73 7.97 -5.60
CA ARG A 183 -10.36 6.59 -5.20
C ARG A 183 -11.55 5.84 -4.61
N LEU A 184 -12.26 6.46 -3.68
CA LEU A 184 -13.45 5.85 -3.06
C LEU A 184 -14.51 5.52 -4.12
N ALA A 185 -14.83 6.46 -4.99
CA ALA A 185 -15.80 6.26 -6.08
C ALA A 185 -15.38 5.11 -7.01
N LEU A 186 -14.08 5.02 -7.34
CA LEU A 186 -13.53 3.94 -8.15
C LEU A 186 -13.67 2.58 -7.46
N VAL A 187 -13.25 2.47 -6.20
CA VAL A 187 -13.32 1.20 -5.44
C VAL A 187 -14.77 0.74 -5.30
N GLN A 188 -15.70 1.65 -5.02
CA GLN A 188 -17.14 1.36 -4.97
C GLN A 188 -17.69 0.86 -6.32
N LYS A 189 -17.28 1.49 -7.42
CA LYS A 189 -17.65 1.06 -8.77
C LYS A 189 -17.14 -0.35 -9.04
N ARG A 190 -15.87 -0.65 -8.72
CA ARG A 190 -15.25 -1.95 -8.96
C ARG A 190 -15.87 -3.06 -8.12
N ALA A 191 -16.19 -2.79 -6.85
CA ALA A 191 -16.90 -3.75 -6.00
C ALA A 191 -18.24 -4.18 -6.58
N LYS A 192 -19.01 -3.22 -7.12
CA LYS A 192 -20.30 -3.49 -7.79
C LYS A 192 -20.11 -4.25 -9.09
N GLU A 193 -19.14 -3.88 -9.93
CA GLU A 193 -18.86 -4.54 -11.22
C GLU A 193 -18.50 -6.01 -11.06
N ILE A 194 -17.62 -6.34 -10.09
CA ILE A 194 -17.21 -7.73 -9.84
C ILE A 194 -18.15 -8.48 -8.88
N SER A 195 -19.16 -7.80 -8.32
CA SER A 195 -20.09 -8.33 -7.31
C SER A 195 -19.39 -8.92 -6.08
N ALA A 196 -18.23 -8.36 -5.68
CA ALA A 196 -17.43 -8.81 -4.56
C ALA A 196 -16.89 -7.62 -3.75
N PRO A 197 -16.62 -7.80 -2.43
CA PRO A 197 -15.90 -6.80 -1.65
C PRO A 197 -14.52 -6.50 -2.23
N VAL A 198 -14.03 -5.27 -1.97
CA VAL A 198 -12.69 -4.82 -2.35
C VAL A 198 -11.95 -4.32 -1.12
N ALA A 199 -10.74 -4.83 -0.88
CA ALA A 199 -9.79 -4.32 0.10
C ALA A 199 -8.67 -3.56 -0.62
N TYR A 200 -8.74 -2.25 -0.59
CA TYR A 200 -7.79 -1.31 -1.19
C TYR A 200 -6.80 -0.87 -0.12
N VAL A 201 -5.51 -1.20 -0.28
CA VAL A 201 -4.47 -0.92 0.71
C VAL A 201 -3.43 0.01 0.11
N ASN A 202 -3.33 1.22 0.62
CA ASN A 202 -2.38 2.22 0.17
C ASN A 202 -1.26 2.44 1.21
N MET A 203 -0.10 2.92 0.75
CA MET A 203 0.99 3.31 1.64
C MET A 203 0.80 4.72 2.18
N THR A 204 1.53 5.03 3.25
CA THR A 204 1.74 6.39 3.75
C THR A 204 3.17 6.83 3.53
N GLY A 205 3.43 8.11 3.77
CA GLY A 205 4.77 8.66 3.85
C GLY A 205 5.16 9.58 2.71
N GLY A 206 6.24 10.33 2.93
CA GLY A 206 6.91 11.14 1.91
C GLY A 206 8.09 10.39 1.30
N GLN A 207 8.22 10.50 -0.03
CA GLN A 207 9.36 9.96 -0.77
C GLN A 207 9.70 10.90 -1.92
N ASP A 208 10.88 11.53 -1.84
CA ASP A 208 11.32 12.56 -2.79
C ASP A 208 10.25 13.64 -2.98
N ASP A 209 9.72 13.81 -4.17
CA ASP A 209 8.69 14.81 -4.50
C ASP A 209 7.25 14.30 -4.27
N LEU A 210 7.08 13.06 -3.78
CA LEU A 210 5.77 12.45 -3.59
C LEU A 210 5.41 12.32 -2.11
N VAL A 211 4.12 12.43 -1.83
CA VAL A 211 3.53 12.11 -0.54
C VAL A 211 2.42 11.09 -0.75
N PHE A 212 2.36 10.09 0.09
CA PHE A 212 1.31 9.07 0.10
C PHE A 212 0.47 9.26 1.36
N ASP A 213 -0.81 9.47 1.17
CA ASP A 213 -1.75 9.80 2.23
C ASP A 213 -2.38 8.57 2.91
N GLY A 214 -2.11 7.37 2.42
CA GLY A 214 -2.78 6.17 2.91
C GLY A 214 -4.22 6.11 2.45
N ASP A 215 -5.16 6.33 3.36
CA ASP A 215 -6.59 6.25 3.08
C ASP A 215 -7.01 4.89 2.53
N SER A 216 -6.55 3.82 3.18
CA SER A 216 -6.91 2.45 2.82
C SER A 216 -8.38 2.19 3.14
N ILE A 217 -9.07 1.46 2.23
CA ILE A 217 -10.53 1.34 2.26
C ILE A 217 -10.94 -0.11 2.06
N VAL A 218 -11.94 -0.57 2.81
CA VAL A 218 -12.70 -1.79 2.50
C VAL A 218 -14.11 -1.42 2.11
N VAL A 219 -14.52 -1.89 0.94
CA VAL A 219 -15.84 -1.65 0.39
C VAL A 219 -16.56 -2.98 0.17
N GLY A 220 -17.80 -3.08 0.61
CA GLY A 220 -18.67 -4.22 0.37
C GLY A 220 -19.11 -4.32 -1.09
N LYS A 221 -19.61 -5.48 -1.50
CA LYS A 221 -20.09 -5.74 -2.88
C LYS A 221 -21.19 -4.79 -3.36
N ASP A 222 -21.90 -4.17 -2.44
CA ASP A 222 -22.97 -3.18 -2.71
C ASP A 222 -22.42 -1.74 -2.80
N GLY A 223 -21.14 -1.55 -2.53
CA GLY A 223 -20.47 -0.25 -2.48
C GLY A 223 -20.48 0.43 -1.11
N THR A 224 -20.98 -0.24 -0.06
CA THR A 224 -20.93 0.30 1.32
C THR A 224 -19.50 0.28 1.84
N VAL A 225 -19.03 1.38 2.44
CA VAL A 225 -17.72 1.43 3.12
C VAL A 225 -17.81 0.62 4.41
N LEU A 226 -17.00 -0.41 4.53
CA LEU A 226 -16.94 -1.29 5.70
C LEU A 226 -15.85 -0.87 6.69
N ALA A 227 -14.75 -0.30 6.20
CA ALA A 227 -13.66 0.25 6.98
C ALA A 227 -12.90 1.29 6.17
N ARG A 228 -12.29 2.27 6.85
CA ARG A 228 -11.42 3.29 6.27
C ARG A 228 -10.37 3.69 7.29
N THR A 229 -9.09 3.71 6.90
CA THR A 229 -8.00 4.22 7.74
C THR A 229 -7.98 5.74 7.76
N ALA A 230 -7.30 6.33 8.75
CA ALA A 230 -7.01 7.75 8.71
C ALA A 230 -5.99 8.06 7.61
N GLN A 231 -6.10 9.28 7.06
CA GLN A 231 -5.12 9.81 6.14
C GLN A 231 -3.84 10.24 6.88
N PHE A 232 -2.67 10.14 6.22
CA PHE A 232 -1.34 10.56 6.70
C PHE A 232 -0.89 9.93 8.03
N ASP A 233 -1.38 8.73 8.34
CA ASP A 233 -1.05 8.00 9.57
C ASP A 233 -0.78 6.53 9.27
N ASP A 234 0.25 5.97 9.91
CA ASP A 234 0.55 4.54 9.77
C ASP A 234 -0.42 3.74 10.63
N GLN A 235 -1.16 2.82 10.01
CA GLN A 235 -2.17 2.04 10.70
C GLN A 235 -2.23 0.59 10.23
N LEU A 236 -2.45 -0.32 11.16
CA LEU A 236 -2.92 -1.67 10.88
C LEU A 236 -4.38 -1.77 11.33
N ILE A 237 -5.30 -1.96 10.38
CA ILE A 237 -6.70 -2.23 10.70
C ILE A 237 -7.06 -3.66 10.35
N VAL A 238 -7.95 -4.28 11.14
CA VAL A 238 -8.42 -5.64 10.93
C VAL A 238 -9.92 -5.64 10.79
N VAL A 239 -10.42 -6.28 9.72
CA VAL A 239 -11.83 -6.23 9.30
C VAL A 239 -12.33 -7.63 9.00
N ASP A 240 -13.49 -7.98 9.53
CA ASP A 240 -14.22 -9.19 9.13
C ASP A 240 -15.07 -8.88 7.89
N ILE A 241 -14.73 -9.46 6.76
CA ILE A 241 -15.38 -9.23 5.47
C ILE A 241 -16.28 -10.42 5.13
N GLU A 242 -17.55 -10.14 4.83
CA GLU A 242 -18.46 -11.15 4.30
C GLU A 242 -18.16 -11.39 2.82
N CYS A 243 -17.71 -12.60 2.52
CA CYS A 243 -17.29 -13.04 1.18
C CYS A 243 -18.22 -14.14 0.64
N ALA A 244 -18.35 -14.22 -0.67
CA ALA A 244 -18.94 -15.39 -1.31
C ALA A 244 -18.01 -16.60 -1.16
N GLU A 245 -18.60 -17.78 -1.09
CA GLU A 245 -17.86 -19.03 -1.17
C GLU A 245 -17.22 -19.18 -2.55
N GLY A 246 -16.00 -19.72 -2.58
CA GLY A 246 -15.28 -19.96 -3.81
C GLY A 246 -16.02 -20.94 -4.71
N SER A 247 -16.43 -20.46 -5.88
CA SER A 247 -17.18 -21.23 -6.88
C SER A 247 -16.41 -21.41 -8.18
N SER A 248 -15.31 -20.67 -8.35
CA SER A 248 -14.46 -20.75 -9.53
C SER A 248 -13.36 -21.81 -9.40
N ARG A 249 -12.62 -22.02 -10.48
CA ARG A 249 -11.38 -22.79 -10.42
C ARG A 249 -10.23 -21.83 -10.10
N PRO A 250 -9.70 -21.80 -8.87
CA PRO A 250 -8.59 -20.95 -8.50
C PRO A 250 -7.30 -21.43 -9.18
N ASP A 251 -6.31 -20.53 -9.31
CA ASP A 251 -4.99 -20.88 -9.83
C ASP A 251 -4.16 -21.62 -8.77
N VAL A 252 -4.39 -21.27 -7.50
CA VAL A 252 -3.76 -21.92 -6.34
C VAL A 252 -4.77 -22.08 -5.23
N VAL A 253 -4.77 -23.24 -4.58
CA VAL A 253 -5.50 -23.51 -3.35
C VAL A 253 -4.52 -23.49 -2.18
N ILE A 254 -4.75 -22.62 -1.21
CA ILE A 254 -4.00 -22.58 0.05
C ILE A 254 -4.78 -23.34 1.12
N SER A 255 -6.06 -23.02 1.31
CA SER A 255 -6.94 -23.68 2.27
C SER A 255 -8.39 -23.66 1.80
N GLU A 256 -9.08 -24.79 1.99
CA GLU A 256 -10.50 -24.98 1.63
C GLU A 256 -11.43 -24.75 2.84
N GLU A 257 -10.94 -25.05 4.05
CA GLU A 257 -11.81 -25.06 5.23
C GLU A 257 -12.14 -23.62 5.67
N PRO A 258 -13.43 -23.29 5.84
CA PRO A 258 -13.85 -22.00 6.36
C PRO A 258 -13.30 -21.74 7.75
N THR A 259 -12.99 -20.50 8.05
CA THR A 259 -12.63 -20.08 9.39
C THR A 259 -13.82 -19.54 10.17
N SER A 260 -13.74 -19.62 11.50
CA SER A 260 -14.67 -18.94 12.39
C SER A 260 -13.89 -18.17 13.44
N HIS A 261 -14.31 -16.94 13.72
CA HIS A 261 -13.71 -16.10 14.74
C HIS A 261 -14.69 -15.90 15.89
N ALA A 262 -14.23 -16.11 17.12
CA ALA A 262 -15.07 -16.04 18.32
C ALA A 262 -15.63 -14.64 18.59
N LEU A 263 -14.88 -13.59 18.23
CA LEU A 263 -15.27 -12.20 18.42
C LEU A 263 -15.18 -11.44 17.09
N PRO A 264 -16.14 -10.56 16.77
CA PRO A 264 -16.06 -9.69 15.61
C PRO A 264 -14.92 -8.67 15.78
N THR A 265 -14.36 -8.20 14.68
CA THR A 265 -13.47 -7.04 14.68
C THR A 265 -14.26 -5.76 14.84
N ASN A 266 -13.68 -4.80 15.55
CA ASN A 266 -14.26 -3.47 15.70
C ASN A 266 -13.58 -2.53 14.69
N SER A 267 -13.87 -2.73 13.39
CA SER A 267 -13.34 -1.89 12.33
C SER A 267 -13.91 -0.47 12.42
N LYS A 268 -13.03 0.52 12.24
CA LYS A 268 -13.40 1.94 12.25
C LYS A 268 -13.48 2.47 10.82
N ILE A 269 -14.34 3.45 10.61
CA ILE A 269 -14.38 4.28 9.41
C ILE A 269 -13.88 5.66 9.85
N ALA A 270 -12.65 6.00 9.44
CA ALA A 270 -12.08 7.32 9.70
C ALA A 270 -12.87 8.39 8.94
N THR A 271 -13.02 9.54 9.56
CA THR A 271 -13.60 10.72 8.90
C THR A 271 -12.55 11.35 8.01
N PRO A 272 -12.86 11.65 6.73
CA PRO A 272 -11.97 12.38 5.86
C PRO A 272 -11.57 13.74 6.44
N LEU A 273 -10.37 14.19 6.14
CA LEU A 273 -9.87 15.51 6.50
C LEU A 273 -10.56 16.59 5.63
N SER A 274 -10.51 17.85 6.06
CA SER A 274 -10.83 18.97 5.16
C SER A 274 -9.67 19.20 4.17
N ASP A 275 -9.96 19.84 3.04
CA ASP A 275 -8.95 20.17 2.02
C ASP A 275 -7.72 20.89 2.61
N GLU A 276 -7.94 21.83 3.57
CA GLU A 276 -6.84 22.56 4.20
C GLU A 276 -6.04 21.66 5.12
N ALA A 277 -6.69 20.75 5.85
CA ALA A 277 -6.03 19.79 6.73
C ALA A 277 -5.22 18.78 5.92
N GLU A 278 -5.75 18.28 4.80
CA GLU A 278 -5.00 17.40 3.88
C GLU A 278 -3.74 18.08 3.36
N MET A 279 -3.84 19.32 2.85
CA MET A 279 -2.68 20.06 2.36
C MET A 279 -1.64 20.29 3.48
N TRP A 280 -2.09 20.61 4.69
CA TRP A 280 -1.20 20.78 5.84
C TRP A 280 -0.46 19.48 6.15
N HIS A 281 -1.18 18.38 6.31
CA HIS A 281 -0.59 17.08 6.63
C HIS A 281 0.34 16.57 5.52
N ALA A 282 0.01 16.81 4.25
CA ALA A 282 0.89 16.46 3.13
C ALA A 282 2.23 17.21 3.19
N LEU A 283 2.20 18.52 3.46
CA LEU A 283 3.41 19.34 3.58
C LEU A 283 4.26 18.93 4.80
N VAL A 284 3.60 18.68 5.94
CA VAL A 284 4.26 18.23 7.17
C VAL A 284 4.90 16.85 6.98
N MET A 285 4.16 15.89 6.41
CA MET A 285 4.65 14.54 6.15
C MET A 285 5.80 14.53 5.13
N GLY A 286 5.67 15.25 4.04
CA GLY A 286 6.72 15.35 3.02
C GLY A 286 8.04 15.85 3.61
N LEU A 287 7.99 16.94 4.38
CA LEU A 287 9.19 17.48 5.02
C LEU A 287 9.75 16.56 6.11
N ARG A 288 8.89 15.99 6.96
CA ARG A 288 9.28 15.06 8.03
C ARG A 288 10.05 13.88 7.47
N ASP A 289 9.49 13.26 6.46
CA ASP A 289 10.02 12.03 5.89
C ASP A 289 11.26 12.30 5.04
N TYR A 290 11.29 13.40 4.27
CA TYR A 290 12.49 13.82 3.54
C TYR A 290 13.69 14.00 4.50
N VAL A 291 13.49 14.74 5.57
CA VAL A 291 14.53 14.99 6.58
C VAL A 291 14.90 13.70 7.34
N GLY A 292 13.91 12.91 7.71
CA GLY A 292 14.10 11.68 8.49
C GLY A 292 14.78 10.57 7.69
N LYS A 293 14.25 10.24 6.52
CA LYS A 293 14.75 9.16 5.64
C LYS A 293 16.16 9.44 5.09
N ASN A 294 16.52 10.74 4.91
CA ASN A 294 17.86 11.12 4.51
C ASN A 294 18.84 11.32 5.70
N GLY A 295 18.40 11.12 6.93
CA GLY A 295 19.25 11.21 8.12
C GLY A 295 19.69 12.60 8.51
N PHE A 296 19.03 13.67 8.03
CA PHE A 296 19.33 15.04 8.41
C PHE A 296 18.93 15.30 9.86
N ARG A 297 19.80 15.98 10.60
CA ARG A 297 19.59 16.24 12.03
C ARG A 297 18.69 17.43 12.30
N SER A 298 18.73 18.42 11.45
CA SER A 298 17.98 19.68 11.58
C SER A 298 17.84 20.37 10.23
N VAL A 299 17.01 21.39 10.18
CA VAL A 299 16.85 22.28 9.04
C VAL A 299 17.17 23.72 9.44
N VAL A 300 17.57 24.52 8.46
CA VAL A 300 17.76 25.97 8.59
C VAL A 300 16.93 26.68 7.54
N LEU A 301 16.28 27.78 7.93
CA LEU A 301 15.52 28.63 7.00
C LEU A 301 15.71 30.11 7.31
N GLY A 302 15.64 30.93 6.27
CA GLY A 302 15.65 32.39 6.40
C GLY A 302 14.25 32.92 6.75
N LEU A 303 14.16 33.75 7.78
CA LEU A 303 12.92 34.42 8.18
C LEU A 303 12.97 35.88 7.70
N SER A 304 12.30 36.16 6.59
CA SER A 304 12.26 37.49 5.95
C SER A 304 11.26 38.46 6.59
N GLY A 305 10.41 37.95 7.51
CA GLY A 305 9.29 38.70 8.07
C GLY A 305 8.00 38.59 7.23
N GLY A 306 8.04 37.94 6.07
CA GLY A 306 6.88 37.67 5.23
C GLY A 306 6.12 36.41 5.66
N ILE A 307 4.84 36.32 5.23
CA ILE A 307 3.94 35.20 5.57
C ILE A 307 4.48 33.85 5.10
N ASP A 308 5.10 33.79 3.92
CA ASP A 308 5.60 32.54 3.33
C ASP A 308 6.68 31.91 4.20
N SER A 309 7.68 32.72 4.63
CA SER A 309 8.73 32.22 5.53
C SER A 309 8.19 31.81 6.91
N ALA A 310 7.16 32.50 7.41
CA ALA A 310 6.49 32.13 8.65
C ALA A 310 5.73 30.80 8.50
N LEU A 311 5.04 30.60 7.37
CA LEU A 311 4.33 29.35 7.07
C LEU A 311 5.31 28.17 6.95
N VAL A 312 6.43 28.35 6.24
CA VAL A 312 7.47 27.32 6.13
C VAL A 312 8.05 26.96 7.50
N ALA A 313 8.26 27.96 8.38
CA ALA A 313 8.72 27.72 9.74
C ALA A 313 7.70 26.92 10.56
N ALA A 314 6.40 27.22 10.43
CA ALA A 314 5.33 26.50 11.12
C ALA A 314 5.27 25.03 10.67
N ILE A 315 5.31 24.77 9.35
CA ILE A 315 5.35 23.43 8.79
C ILE A 315 6.60 22.67 9.29
N ALA A 316 7.75 23.31 9.29
CA ALA A 316 9.01 22.70 9.73
C ALA A 316 8.95 22.32 11.23
N ILE A 317 8.36 23.17 12.07
CA ILE A 317 8.21 22.92 13.51
C ILE A 317 7.23 21.75 13.74
N ASP A 318 6.15 21.69 12.99
CA ASP A 318 5.16 20.62 13.10
C ASP A 318 5.76 19.27 12.63
N ALA A 319 6.54 19.30 11.54
CA ALA A 319 7.19 18.12 10.98
C ALA A 319 8.31 17.56 11.87
N LEU A 320 9.14 18.43 12.48
CA LEU A 320 10.42 18.04 13.06
C LEU A 320 10.53 18.33 14.57
N GLY A 321 9.65 19.14 15.10
CA GLY A 321 9.74 19.72 16.42
C GLY A 321 10.69 20.94 16.46
N ALA A 322 10.39 21.92 17.31
CA ALA A 322 11.08 23.21 17.36
C ALA A 322 12.60 23.10 17.55
N LYS A 323 13.10 22.06 18.25
CA LYS A 323 14.53 21.86 18.52
C LYS A 323 15.37 21.55 17.27
N ARG A 324 14.73 21.10 16.21
CA ARG A 324 15.39 20.73 14.94
C ARG A 324 15.26 21.81 13.87
N VAL A 325 14.62 22.94 14.17
CA VAL A 325 14.37 24.04 13.23
C VAL A 325 15.15 25.27 13.65
N ASN A 326 16.04 25.74 12.79
CA ASN A 326 16.89 26.91 13.03
C ASN A 326 16.47 28.05 12.10
N GLY A 327 15.83 29.08 12.66
CA GLY A 327 15.47 30.31 11.94
C GLY A 327 16.59 31.31 11.95
N VAL A 328 16.94 31.85 10.78
CA VAL A 328 17.87 32.97 10.63
C VAL A 328 17.07 34.20 10.29
N ALA A 329 17.04 35.19 11.21
CA ALA A 329 16.36 36.46 10.96
C ALA A 329 17.08 37.20 9.81
N MET A 330 16.30 37.64 8.84
CA MET A 330 16.78 38.40 7.68
C MET A 330 16.12 39.78 7.68
N PRO A 331 16.58 40.70 8.59
CA PRO A 331 15.96 42.00 8.70
C PRO A 331 16.11 42.80 7.39
N SER A 332 15.01 43.36 6.91
CA SER A 332 15.02 44.28 5.79
C SER A 332 15.34 45.71 6.28
N LYS A 333 15.93 46.47 5.41
CA LYS A 333 16.21 47.90 5.68
C LYS A 333 14.98 48.79 5.43
N TYR A 334 13.90 48.19 4.88
CA TYR A 334 12.67 48.88 4.49
C TYR A 334 11.48 48.26 5.23
#